data_8aa1ff311137f974259630e820a4777b
#
_entry.id   8aa1ff311137f974259630e820a4777b
#
_cell.length_a   1.000
_cell.length_b   1.000
_cell.length_c   1.000
_cell.angle_alpha   90.00
_cell.angle_beta   90.00
_cell.angle_gamma   90.00
#
_symmetry.space_group_name_H-M   'P 1'
#
loop_
_entity.id
_entity.type
_entity.pdbx_description
1 polymer ?
#
loop_
_entity_poly.entity_id
_entity_poly.type
_entity_poly.pdbx_seq_one_letter_code
_entity_poly.pdbx_strand_id
1 'polypeptide(L)'
;MEKLYQFESANTYKPKGIWVKEDNTDYYVKADCKYNELEKENAVHRLSGFFGLESVEYTRVKALYNGNTIDALKCKSFLSENEKSISLSELVYEDVYCKDWIDLFSTKNASKYDRFIDTIAKNTLLDSEFIKEYLLKLTIFDSIICNTDRTLYNISFIEKDKKYRLSPLYDSGLSFMLLNGYTLNLSDLYTRRIHYESGTRFCNCHLNMMPIVYQKEAKEILEQWGSIYNSIGKHWLQPVYRMIIDYRMHYLLTGERVFNLSQYIDRSLHEIHGI
;
A
#
# COMPACT_ATOMS: atom_id res chain seq x y z
N MET A 1 6.05 24.95 22.84
CA MET A 1 6.63 23.62 23.10
C MET A 1 6.04 22.65 22.11
N GLU A 2 6.89 21.89 21.43
CA GLU A 2 6.42 20.82 20.54
C GLU A 2 5.76 19.74 21.39
N LYS A 3 4.59 19.25 20.98
CA LYS A 3 3.85 18.23 21.72
C LYS A 3 4.58 16.90 21.59
N LEU A 4 4.87 16.27 22.73
CA LEU A 4 5.53 14.96 22.80
C LEU A 4 4.48 13.88 23.13
N TYR A 5 4.36 12.87 22.28
CA TYR A 5 3.46 11.74 22.48
C TYR A 5 4.13 10.66 23.31
N GLN A 6 3.39 9.99 24.18
CA GLN A 6 3.92 8.94 25.07
C GLN A 6 3.44 7.57 24.60
N PHE A 7 4.37 6.72 24.21
CA PHE A 7 4.11 5.30 24.00
C PHE A 7 4.25 4.51 25.32
N GLU A 8 3.49 3.42 25.43
CA GLU A 8 3.67 2.48 26.52
C GLU A 8 5.04 1.81 26.42
N SER A 9 5.73 1.73 27.56
CA SER A 9 7.00 1.01 27.66
C SER A 9 6.78 -0.49 27.51
N ALA A 10 7.54 -1.12 26.64
CA ALA A 10 7.49 -2.56 26.42
C ALA A 10 8.87 -3.09 25.98
N ASN A 11 9.12 -4.38 26.23
CA ASN A 11 10.33 -5.06 25.76
C ASN A 11 10.23 -5.44 24.28
N THR A 12 9.64 -4.56 23.46
CA THR A 12 9.50 -4.76 22.01
C THR A 12 10.36 -3.74 21.26
N TYR A 13 10.81 -4.14 20.10
CA TYR A 13 11.62 -3.28 19.24
C TYR A 13 10.85 -2.05 18.75
N LYS A 14 9.55 -2.19 18.50
CA LYS A 14 8.64 -1.14 18.01
C LYS A 14 7.47 -1.00 18.99
N PRO A 15 7.14 0.23 19.46
CA PRO A 15 5.94 0.42 20.27
C PRO A 15 4.69 0.17 19.40
N LYS A 16 3.63 -0.26 20.07
CA LYS A 16 2.30 -0.28 19.47
C LYS A 16 1.85 1.15 19.19
N GLY A 17 1.14 1.36 18.08
CA GLY A 17 0.49 2.64 17.82
C GLY A 17 -0.56 2.97 18.88
N ILE A 18 -0.79 4.26 19.08
CA ILE A 18 -1.73 4.78 20.08
C ILE A 18 -2.75 5.70 19.43
N TRP A 19 -3.95 5.71 19.98
CA TRP A 19 -4.96 6.71 19.68
C TRP A 19 -4.86 7.88 20.65
N VAL A 20 -4.91 9.09 20.15
CA VAL A 20 -4.87 10.32 20.93
C VAL A 20 -5.98 11.28 20.48
N LYS A 21 -6.54 12.04 21.42
CA LYS A 21 -7.56 13.04 21.11
C LYS A 21 -6.98 14.43 21.27
N GLU A 22 -7.17 15.28 20.26
CA GLU A 22 -6.74 16.68 20.23
C GLU A 22 -7.90 17.53 19.66
N ASP A 23 -8.32 18.55 20.38
CA ASP A 23 -9.39 19.47 19.96
C ASP A 23 -10.62 18.73 19.38
N ASN A 24 -11.10 17.71 20.09
CA ASN A 24 -12.20 16.81 19.68
C ASN A 24 -11.94 15.98 18.40
N THR A 25 -10.71 15.92 17.92
CA THR A 25 -10.31 15.11 16.77
C THR A 25 -9.46 13.93 17.26
N ASP A 26 -9.78 12.75 16.78
CA ASP A 26 -8.99 11.54 17.07
C ASP A 26 -7.86 11.41 16.06
N TYR A 27 -6.67 11.07 16.56
CA TYR A 27 -5.47 10.84 15.77
C TYR A 27 -4.86 9.49 16.14
N TYR A 28 -4.31 8.83 15.14
CA TYR A 28 -3.47 7.66 15.35
C TYR A 28 -2.01 8.06 15.25
N VAL A 29 -1.21 7.64 16.22
CA VAL A 29 0.23 7.88 16.28
C VAL A 29 0.96 6.55 16.27
N LYS A 30 1.87 6.35 15.31
CA LYS A 30 2.74 5.18 15.21
C LYS A 30 4.21 5.60 15.14
N ALA A 31 5.12 4.75 15.63
CA ALA A 31 6.55 5.03 15.55
C ALA A 31 7.02 5.03 14.08
N ASP A 32 7.83 6.03 13.70
CA ASP A 32 8.57 6.02 12.44
C ASP A 32 9.81 5.16 12.65
N CYS A 33 9.68 3.89 12.31
CA CYS A 33 10.76 2.95 12.48
C CYS A 33 11.80 3.05 11.37
N LYS A 34 12.84 2.20 11.46
CA LYS A 34 14.07 2.09 10.65
C LYS A 34 13.97 2.35 9.12
N TYR A 35 12.78 2.51 8.56
CA TYR A 35 12.56 2.43 7.10
C TYR A 35 12.12 3.74 6.46
N ASN A 36 12.21 4.87 7.15
CA ASN A 36 11.72 6.14 6.61
C ASN A 36 10.25 6.04 6.18
N GLU A 37 9.43 5.46 7.04
CA GLU A 37 8.01 5.18 6.73
C GLU A 37 7.27 6.46 6.33
N LEU A 38 7.56 7.61 6.97
CA LEU A 38 6.92 8.89 6.66
C LEU A 38 7.08 9.29 5.20
N GLU A 39 8.31 9.24 4.67
CA GLU A 39 8.56 9.65 3.28
C GLU A 39 7.81 8.74 2.30
N LYS A 40 7.77 7.45 2.59
CA LYS A 40 7.05 6.47 1.79
C LYS A 40 5.55 6.67 1.86
N GLU A 41 4.99 6.83 3.06
CA GLU A 41 3.56 7.11 3.26
C GLU A 41 3.14 8.39 2.52
N ASN A 42 3.94 9.46 2.60
CA ASN A 42 3.64 10.71 1.90
C ASN A 42 3.76 10.59 0.37
N ALA A 43 4.75 9.82 -0.12
CA ALA A 43 4.87 9.54 -1.54
C ALA A 43 3.66 8.72 -2.04
N VAL A 44 3.24 7.72 -1.26
CA VAL A 44 2.04 6.92 -1.54
C VAL A 44 0.79 7.78 -1.52
N HIS A 45 0.60 8.61 -0.49
CA HIS A 45 -0.56 9.50 -0.38
C HIS A 45 -0.71 10.41 -1.60
N ARG A 46 0.37 11.08 -2.00
CA ARG A 46 0.32 11.96 -3.19
C ARG A 46 0.08 11.18 -4.47
N LEU A 47 0.74 10.04 -4.64
CA LEU A 47 0.62 9.23 -5.85
C LEU A 47 -0.77 8.61 -5.99
N SER A 48 -1.33 8.09 -4.89
CA SER A 48 -2.66 7.48 -4.87
C SER A 48 -3.74 8.48 -5.27
N GLY A 49 -3.62 9.75 -4.83
CA GLY A 49 -4.53 10.82 -5.22
C GLY A 49 -4.58 11.06 -6.73
N PHE A 50 -3.44 10.98 -7.42
CA PHE A 50 -3.42 11.07 -8.88
C PHE A 50 -4.13 9.90 -9.58
N PHE A 51 -4.15 8.75 -8.94
CA PHE A 51 -4.79 7.54 -9.48
C PHE A 51 -6.24 7.34 -8.97
N GLY A 52 -6.78 8.35 -8.28
CA GLY A 52 -8.15 8.30 -7.78
C GLY A 52 -8.36 7.33 -6.62
N LEU A 53 -7.30 7.03 -5.86
CA LEU A 53 -7.34 6.25 -4.65
C LEU A 53 -7.17 7.19 -3.45
N GLU A 54 -8.16 7.23 -2.59
CA GLU A 54 -8.07 7.98 -1.34
C GLU A 54 -7.09 7.30 -0.38
N SER A 55 -6.27 8.07 0.32
CA SER A 55 -5.31 7.56 1.29
C SER A 55 -5.12 8.51 2.46
N VAL A 56 -4.61 7.97 3.57
CA VAL A 56 -4.32 8.72 4.78
C VAL A 56 -3.06 9.55 4.61
N GLU A 57 -3.11 10.80 5.04
CA GLU A 57 -1.95 11.69 5.12
C GLU A 57 -1.30 11.59 6.50
N TYR A 58 0.03 11.42 6.53
CA TYR A 58 0.80 11.37 7.76
C TYR A 58 1.66 12.62 7.94
N THR A 59 1.76 13.08 9.18
CA THR A 59 2.68 14.14 9.60
C THR A 59 3.71 13.61 10.58
N ARG A 60 4.92 14.16 10.55
CA ARG A 60 5.99 13.81 11.49
C ARG A 60 5.72 14.48 12.83
N VAL A 61 5.88 13.71 13.89
CA VAL A 61 5.80 14.17 15.27
C VAL A 61 6.90 13.51 16.10
N LYS A 62 7.10 13.98 17.32
CA LYS A 62 8.02 13.35 18.28
C LYS A 62 7.22 12.56 19.32
N ALA A 63 7.78 11.43 19.73
CA ALA A 63 7.20 10.60 20.77
C ALA A 63 8.28 10.12 21.74
N LEU A 64 7.86 9.75 22.95
CA LEU A 64 8.73 9.18 23.99
C LEU A 64 8.45 7.66 24.07
N TYR A 65 9.50 6.87 23.99
CA TYR A 65 9.45 5.43 24.13
C TYR A 65 10.65 4.90 24.91
N ASN A 66 10.40 4.19 26.00
CA ASN A 66 11.44 3.66 26.91
C ASN A 66 12.48 4.75 27.31
N GLY A 67 12.01 5.97 27.62
CA GLY A 67 12.86 7.09 28.00
C GLY A 67 13.58 7.83 26.86
N ASN A 68 13.46 7.36 25.63
CA ASN A 68 14.08 7.96 24.47
C ASN A 68 13.08 8.72 23.59
N THR A 69 13.47 9.88 23.09
CA THR A 69 12.68 10.59 22.08
C THR A 69 12.91 9.95 20.72
N ILE A 70 11.83 9.57 20.06
CA ILE A 70 11.83 8.93 18.75
C ILE A 70 10.97 9.73 17.75
N ASP A 71 11.22 9.53 16.47
CA ASP A 71 10.32 9.99 15.42
C ASP A 71 9.07 9.13 15.39
N ALA A 72 7.91 9.76 15.12
CA ALA A 72 6.64 9.11 15.00
C ALA A 72 5.81 9.75 13.87
N LEU A 73 4.83 9.02 13.40
CA LEU A 73 3.86 9.43 12.38
C LEU A 73 2.51 9.64 13.02
N LYS A 74 1.88 10.76 12.73
CA LYS A 74 0.52 11.07 13.17
C LYS A 74 -0.39 11.25 11.97
N CYS A 75 -1.55 10.59 11.98
CA CYS A 75 -2.60 10.83 11.02
C CYS A 75 -3.93 11.10 11.73
N LYS A 76 -4.79 11.89 11.08
CA LYS A 76 -6.16 12.09 11.53
C LYS A 76 -6.95 10.80 11.33
N SER A 77 -7.83 10.48 12.29
CA SER A 77 -8.79 9.40 12.10
C SER A 77 -9.66 9.69 10.88
N PHE A 78 -9.83 8.69 10.04
CA PHE A 78 -10.79 8.73 8.93
C PHE A 78 -12.19 8.25 9.35
N LEU A 79 -12.35 7.89 10.62
CA LEU A 79 -13.64 7.51 11.21
C LEU A 79 -14.29 8.73 11.81
N SER A 80 -15.57 8.91 11.53
CA SER A 80 -16.45 9.85 12.20
C SER A 80 -17.14 9.19 13.40
N GLU A 81 -17.90 9.96 14.15
CA GLU A 81 -18.67 9.44 15.27
C GLU A 81 -19.63 8.32 14.84
N ASN A 82 -19.63 7.23 15.60
CA ASN A 82 -20.40 6.00 15.34
C ASN A 82 -20.01 5.23 14.07
N GLU A 83 -18.88 5.54 13.46
CA GLU A 83 -18.30 4.72 12.39
C GLU A 83 -17.35 3.66 12.95
N LYS A 84 -17.29 2.51 12.29
CA LYS A 84 -16.38 1.41 12.59
C LYS A 84 -15.56 1.05 11.36
N SER A 85 -14.28 0.76 11.57
CA SER A 85 -13.45 0.14 10.54
C SER A 85 -13.58 -1.38 10.66
N ILE A 86 -13.95 -2.04 9.57
CA ILE A 86 -14.06 -3.49 9.47
C ILE A 86 -13.07 -3.94 8.40
N SER A 87 -12.10 -4.76 8.78
CA SER A 87 -11.11 -5.26 7.84
C SER A 87 -11.75 -6.22 6.83
N LEU A 88 -11.14 -6.30 5.65
CA LEU A 88 -11.57 -7.27 4.64
C LEU A 88 -11.47 -8.70 5.17
N SER A 89 -10.48 -8.97 6.03
CA SER A 89 -10.36 -10.26 6.72
C SER A 89 -11.60 -10.57 7.57
N GLU A 90 -12.08 -9.60 8.34
CA GLU A 90 -13.30 -9.76 9.17
C GLU A 90 -14.55 -9.95 8.31
N LEU A 91 -14.68 -9.19 7.22
CA LEU A 91 -15.84 -9.29 6.32
C LEU A 91 -15.99 -10.66 5.66
N VAL A 92 -14.88 -11.35 5.40
CA VAL A 92 -14.90 -12.62 4.68
C VAL A 92 -14.71 -13.84 5.58
N TYR A 93 -14.39 -13.62 6.88
CA TYR A 93 -14.04 -14.70 7.80
C TYR A 93 -15.18 -15.67 8.07
N GLU A 94 -16.43 -15.19 8.09
CA GLU A 94 -17.60 -16.03 8.42
C GLU A 94 -18.04 -16.93 7.25
N ASP A 95 -17.76 -16.53 6.01
CA ASP A 95 -18.29 -17.21 4.81
C ASP A 95 -17.32 -18.23 4.17
N VAL A 96 -16.03 -18.25 4.58
CA VAL A 96 -15.03 -19.12 3.95
C VAL A 96 -14.03 -19.66 4.96
N TYR A 97 -13.95 -20.97 5.07
CA TYR A 97 -12.89 -21.64 5.80
C TYR A 97 -11.51 -21.17 5.29
N CYS A 98 -10.63 -20.77 6.21
CA CYS A 98 -9.31 -20.19 5.95
C CYS A 98 -8.46 -20.95 4.92
N LYS A 99 -8.72 -22.25 4.75
CA LYS A 99 -8.02 -23.13 3.82
C LYS A 99 -8.42 -22.89 2.35
N ASP A 100 -9.67 -22.53 2.10
CA ASP A 100 -10.17 -22.27 0.73
C ASP A 100 -9.62 -20.94 0.18
N TRP A 101 -9.23 -20.02 1.06
CA TRP A 101 -8.63 -18.74 0.65
C TRP A 101 -7.18 -18.88 0.22
N ILE A 102 -6.41 -19.75 0.86
CA ILE A 102 -5.03 -20.03 0.44
C ILE A 102 -5.03 -20.62 -0.97
N ASP A 103 -5.99 -21.48 -1.27
CA ASP A 103 -6.18 -22.06 -2.61
C ASP A 103 -6.74 -21.06 -3.62
N LEU A 104 -7.60 -20.12 -3.17
CA LEU A 104 -8.13 -19.03 -4.00
C LEU A 104 -7.00 -18.25 -4.66
N PHE A 105 -6.02 -17.90 -3.87
CA PHE A 105 -4.98 -16.93 -4.20
C PHE A 105 -3.80 -17.53 -4.94
N SER A 106 -3.70 -18.84 -5.00
CA SER A 106 -2.68 -19.55 -5.77
C SER A 106 -3.12 -19.86 -7.21
N THR A 107 -4.41 -19.64 -7.53
CA THR A 107 -4.96 -20.04 -8.83
C THR A 107 -5.28 -18.82 -9.71
N LYS A 108 -5.00 -18.93 -11.01
CA LYS A 108 -5.42 -17.98 -12.05
C LYS A 108 -6.90 -18.22 -12.42
N ASN A 109 -7.78 -18.43 -11.46
CA ASN A 109 -9.15 -18.79 -11.71
C ASN A 109 -10.10 -17.62 -11.42
N ALA A 110 -10.63 -17.00 -12.48
CA ALA A 110 -11.53 -15.85 -12.38
C ALA A 110 -12.76 -16.16 -11.50
N SER A 111 -13.37 -17.32 -11.64
CA SER A 111 -14.61 -17.65 -10.89
C SER A 111 -14.40 -17.68 -9.37
N LYS A 112 -13.18 -17.94 -8.91
CA LYS A 112 -12.86 -17.87 -7.48
C LYS A 112 -12.78 -16.44 -7.00
N TYR A 113 -12.20 -15.53 -7.79
CA TYR A 113 -12.18 -14.11 -7.49
C TYR A 113 -13.58 -13.50 -7.56
N ASP A 114 -14.37 -13.87 -8.56
CA ASP A 114 -15.76 -13.42 -8.68
C ASP A 114 -16.54 -13.81 -7.42
N ARG A 115 -16.43 -15.06 -6.96
CA ARG A 115 -17.05 -15.52 -5.70
C ARG A 115 -16.56 -14.75 -4.48
N PHE A 116 -15.29 -14.38 -4.42
CA PHE A 116 -14.75 -13.55 -3.34
C PHE A 116 -15.36 -12.15 -3.34
N ILE A 117 -15.42 -11.53 -4.51
CA ILE A 117 -16.05 -10.23 -4.72
C ILE A 117 -17.52 -10.26 -4.35
N ASP A 118 -18.25 -11.29 -4.78
CA ASP A 118 -19.65 -11.48 -4.45
C ASP A 118 -19.88 -11.65 -2.94
N THR A 119 -18.98 -12.32 -2.23
CA THR A 119 -19.02 -12.42 -0.77
C THR A 119 -18.90 -11.06 -0.10
N ILE A 120 -17.96 -10.23 -0.56
CA ILE A 120 -17.81 -8.86 -0.04
C ILE A 120 -19.06 -8.03 -0.36
N ALA A 121 -19.54 -8.10 -1.60
CA ALA A 121 -20.74 -7.39 -2.04
C ALA A 121 -21.97 -7.75 -1.20
N LYS A 122 -22.17 -9.03 -0.94
CA LYS A 122 -23.27 -9.53 -0.08
C LYS A 122 -23.17 -8.99 1.34
N ASN A 123 -21.96 -8.95 1.92
CA ASN A 123 -21.75 -8.54 3.32
C ASN A 123 -21.75 -7.02 3.50
N THR A 124 -21.45 -6.26 2.45
CA THR A 124 -21.41 -4.79 2.49
C THR A 124 -22.59 -4.10 1.81
N LEU A 125 -23.36 -4.84 1.02
CA LEU A 125 -24.41 -4.30 0.14
C LEU A 125 -23.88 -3.31 -0.91
N LEU A 126 -22.58 -3.31 -1.17
CA LEU A 126 -21.96 -2.54 -2.24
C LEU A 126 -22.05 -3.32 -3.56
N ASP A 127 -21.98 -2.58 -4.66
CA ASP A 127 -21.99 -3.16 -6.00
C ASP A 127 -20.72 -4.02 -6.24
N SER A 128 -20.89 -5.21 -6.82
CA SER A 128 -19.78 -6.15 -7.02
C SER A 128 -18.78 -5.65 -8.05
N GLU A 129 -19.19 -4.96 -9.10
CA GLU A 129 -18.30 -4.39 -10.10
C GLU A 129 -17.49 -3.22 -9.49
N PHE A 130 -18.11 -2.41 -8.62
CA PHE A 130 -17.41 -1.38 -7.87
C PHE A 130 -16.32 -1.97 -6.97
N ILE A 131 -16.61 -3.06 -6.25
CA ILE A 131 -15.64 -3.76 -5.40
C ILE A 131 -14.51 -4.35 -6.24
N LYS A 132 -14.85 -5.00 -7.36
CA LYS A 132 -13.89 -5.56 -8.30
C LYS A 132 -12.92 -4.51 -8.83
N GLU A 133 -13.47 -3.39 -9.30
CA GLU A 133 -12.67 -2.27 -9.82
C GLU A 133 -11.73 -1.71 -8.75
N TYR A 134 -12.23 -1.49 -7.53
CA TYR A 134 -11.42 -1.01 -6.41
C TYR A 134 -10.28 -1.97 -6.07
N LEU A 135 -10.57 -3.25 -5.89
CA LEU A 135 -9.55 -4.24 -5.54
C LEU A 135 -8.51 -4.41 -6.67
N LEU A 136 -8.95 -4.31 -7.92
CA LEU A 136 -8.06 -4.36 -9.07
C LEU A 136 -7.15 -3.13 -9.11
N LYS A 137 -7.69 -1.93 -8.94
CA LYS A 137 -6.91 -0.68 -8.81
C LYS A 137 -5.91 -0.76 -7.66
N LEU A 138 -6.36 -1.22 -6.49
CA LEU A 138 -5.51 -1.37 -5.31
C LEU A 138 -4.33 -2.31 -5.57
N THR A 139 -4.58 -3.47 -6.16
CA THR A 139 -3.53 -4.47 -6.43
C THR A 139 -2.56 -4.02 -7.51
N ILE A 140 -3.02 -3.29 -8.53
CA ILE A 140 -2.15 -2.65 -9.53
C ILE A 140 -1.31 -1.57 -8.85
N PHE A 141 -1.91 -0.72 -8.01
CA PHE A 141 -1.20 0.32 -7.28
C PHE A 141 -0.11 -0.24 -6.38
N ASP A 142 -0.45 -1.22 -5.53
CA ASP A 142 0.52 -1.91 -4.68
C ASP A 142 1.66 -2.55 -5.48
N SER A 143 1.36 -3.04 -6.69
CA SER A 143 2.37 -3.57 -7.61
C SER A 143 3.31 -2.49 -8.15
N ILE A 144 2.80 -1.30 -8.45
CA ILE A 144 3.58 -0.16 -8.94
C ILE A 144 4.51 0.36 -7.85
N ILE A 145 4.01 0.52 -6.63
CA ILE A 145 4.78 1.04 -5.49
C ILE A 145 5.57 -0.02 -4.74
N CYS A 146 5.54 -1.27 -5.19
CA CYS A 146 6.16 -2.41 -4.50
C CYS A 146 5.78 -2.49 -3.01
N ASN A 147 4.49 -2.34 -2.70
CA ASN A 147 4.02 -2.52 -1.33
C ASN A 147 4.04 -4.01 -0.96
N THR A 148 4.83 -4.35 0.05
CA THR A 148 5.04 -5.74 0.47
C THR A 148 4.19 -6.16 1.67
N ASP A 149 3.42 -5.24 2.24
CA ASP A 149 2.65 -5.47 3.48
C ASP A 149 1.13 -5.26 3.33
N ARG A 150 0.61 -5.29 2.11
CA ARG A 150 -0.83 -5.24 1.90
C ARG A 150 -1.45 -6.58 2.25
N THR A 151 -1.95 -6.70 3.46
CA THR A 151 -2.72 -7.86 3.93
C THR A 151 -4.21 -7.56 3.86
N LEU A 152 -5.06 -8.59 4.02
CA LEU A 152 -6.51 -8.39 4.13
C LEU A 152 -6.91 -7.58 5.37
N TYR A 153 -6.03 -7.48 6.38
CA TYR A 153 -6.22 -6.61 7.55
C TYR A 153 -5.94 -5.13 7.24
N ASN A 154 -5.14 -4.85 6.20
CA ASN A 154 -4.78 -3.50 5.77
C ASN A 154 -5.69 -2.99 4.63
N ILE A 155 -6.79 -3.69 4.38
CA ILE A 155 -7.89 -3.28 3.51
C ILE A 155 -9.12 -3.24 4.37
N SER A 156 -9.80 -2.09 4.47
CA SER A 156 -10.95 -1.95 5.34
C SER A 156 -12.12 -1.28 4.65
N PHE A 157 -13.28 -1.54 5.20
CA PHE A 157 -14.51 -0.84 4.92
C PHE A 157 -14.95 -0.08 6.18
N ILE A 158 -15.61 1.03 5.99
CA ILE A 158 -16.16 1.81 7.08
C ILE A 158 -17.66 1.53 7.14
N GLU A 159 -18.12 1.06 8.29
CA GLU A 159 -19.52 0.75 8.55
C GLU A 159 -20.14 1.83 9.44
N LYS A 160 -21.31 2.30 9.04
CA LYS A 160 -22.21 3.13 9.87
C LYS A 160 -23.66 2.74 9.56
N ASP A 161 -24.41 2.35 10.59
CA ASP A 161 -25.84 2.02 10.46
C ASP A 161 -26.08 0.98 9.35
N LYS A 162 -25.26 -0.05 9.26
CA LYS A 162 -25.29 -1.09 8.21
C LYS A 162 -25.05 -0.58 6.78
N LYS A 163 -24.58 0.63 6.62
CA LYS A 163 -24.08 1.16 5.35
C LYS A 163 -22.58 1.10 5.33
N TYR A 164 -22.04 0.74 4.18
CA TYR A 164 -20.60 0.55 4.01
C TYR A 164 -20.04 1.52 2.98
N ARG A 165 -18.81 1.96 3.20
CA ARG A 165 -17.97 2.66 2.22
C ARG A 165 -16.54 2.16 2.32
N LEU A 166 -15.75 2.39 1.29
CA LEU A 166 -14.32 2.09 1.34
C LEU A 166 -13.61 2.97 2.38
N SER A 167 -12.61 2.43 3.06
CA SER A 167 -11.68 3.24 3.82
C SER A 167 -10.61 3.83 2.92
N PRO A 168 -10.02 4.98 3.28
CA PRO A 168 -8.77 5.42 2.67
C PRO A 168 -7.68 4.35 2.83
N LEU A 169 -6.70 4.33 1.91
CA LEU A 169 -5.52 3.48 2.05
C LEU A 169 -4.68 3.94 3.25
N TYR A 170 -4.23 3.01 4.04
CA TYR A 170 -3.38 3.24 5.20
C TYR A 170 -2.30 2.17 5.30
N ASP A 171 -1.32 2.41 6.17
CA ASP A 171 -0.22 1.48 6.47
C ASP A 171 0.54 1.02 5.22
N SER A 172 0.96 2.01 4.43
CA SER A 172 1.74 1.80 3.21
C SER A 172 3.24 2.05 3.41
N GLY A 173 3.70 2.16 4.65
CA GLY A 173 5.10 2.46 5.01
C GLY A 173 6.12 1.43 4.57
N LEU A 174 5.68 0.21 4.22
CA LEU A 174 6.50 -0.82 3.60
C LEU A 174 6.45 -0.81 2.06
N SER A 175 5.96 0.28 1.46
CA SER A 175 6.08 0.53 0.03
C SER A 175 7.50 0.90 -0.37
N PHE A 176 7.79 0.79 -1.66
CA PHE A 176 9.13 1.01 -2.21
C PHE A 176 10.20 0.19 -1.48
N MET A 177 9.78 -0.97 -0.96
CA MET A 177 10.68 -1.83 -0.21
C MET A 177 11.73 -2.43 -1.14
N LEU A 178 12.83 -1.74 -1.04
CA LEU A 178 14.13 -2.32 -1.25
C LEU A 178 14.56 -2.81 0.12
N LEU A 179 14.43 -4.08 0.31
CA LEU A 179 14.59 -4.79 1.57
C LEU A 179 15.64 -4.19 2.51
N ASN A 180 15.24 -3.95 3.75
CA ASN A 180 16.09 -3.76 4.92
C ASN A 180 16.77 -2.42 5.12
N GLY A 181 16.26 -1.29 4.60
CA GLY A 181 16.88 0.03 4.90
C GLY A 181 18.33 0.16 4.43
N TYR A 182 18.82 -0.79 3.65
CA TYR A 182 20.10 -0.72 2.99
C TYR A 182 19.95 0.00 1.66
N THR A 183 20.91 0.84 1.35
CA THR A 183 21.17 1.34 0.01
C THR A 183 20.89 0.22 -1.00
N LEU A 184 20.09 0.53 -2.01
CA LEU A 184 19.81 -0.35 -3.14
C LEU A 184 21.08 -1.09 -3.56
N ASN A 185 21.18 -2.34 -3.17
CA ASN A 185 22.04 -3.21 -3.90
C ASN A 185 21.28 -3.62 -5.15
N LEU A 186 21.68 -3.05 -6.29
CA LEU A 186 21.05 -3.29 -7.59
C LEU A 186 21.01 -4.76 -7.96
N SER A 187 21.96 -5.56 -7.46
CA SER A 187 21.93 -7.02 -7.60
C SER A 187 20.68 -7.60 -6.92
N ASP A 188 20.18 -6.98 -5.86
CA ASP A 188 18.97 -7.44 -5.17
C ASP A 188 17.68 -7.13 -5.93
N LEU A 189 17.65 -6.07 -6.76
CA LEU A 189 16.57 -5.85 -7.73
C LEU A 189 16.57 -6.90 -8.85
N TYR A 190 17.75 -7.40 -9.22
CA TYR A 190 17.91 -8.42 -10.25
C TYR A 190 17.77 -9.84 -9.71
N THR A 191 18.36 -10.16 -8.57
CA THR A 191 18.45 -11.52 -8.02
C THR A 191 17.27 -11.88 -7.14
N ARG A 192 16.79 -10.94 -6.41
CA ARG A 192 15.47 -11.05 -5.79
C ARG A 192 14.50 -10.62 -6.85
N ARG A 193 14.34 -11.45 -7.90
CA ARG A 193 13.19 -11.39 -8.75
C ARG A 193 12.13 -10.62 -7.98
N ILE A 194 11.95 -9.33 -8.26
CA ILE A 194 10.83 -8.56 -7.70
C ILE A 194 9.64 -9.29 -8.27
N HIS A 195 9.22 -10.29 -7.54
CA HIS A 195 8.39 -11.32 -8.05
C HIS A 195 6.99 -10.84 -8.09
N TYR A 196 6.65 -10.19 -9.14
CA TYR A 196 5.28 -10.21 -9.60
C TYR A 196 4.79 -11.65 -9.79
N GLU A 197 5.66 -12.56 -10.22
CA GLU A 197 5.36 -14.01 -10.36
C GLU A 197 5.35 -14.77 -9.04
N SER A 198 5.89 -14.24 -7.96
CA SER A 198 5.91 -14.86 -6.64
C SER A 198 5.55 -13.89 -5.53
N GLY A 199 4.75 -12.87 -5.84
CA GLY A 199 4.16 -11.95 -4.86
C GLY A 199 3.51 -12.63 -3.67
N THR A 200 3.18 -13.91 -3.82
CA THR A 200 2.68 -14.79 -2.77
C THR A 200 3.65 -15.06 -1.62
N ARG A 201 4.95 -14.78 -1.74
CA ARG A 201 5.91 -15.01 -0.65
C ARG A 201 6.27 -13.77 0.16
N PHE A 202 5.99 -12.56 -0.33
CA PHE A 202 6.34 -11.31 0.34
C PHE A 202 5.14 -10.43 0.67
N CYS A 203 4.03 -10.64 0.01
CA CYS A 203 2.77 -10.01 0.34
C CYS A 203 1.84 -11.10 0.84
N ASN A 204 1.42 -11.03 2.08
CA ASN A 204 0.35 -11.88 2.60
C ASN A 204 -1.00 -11.52 1.95
N CYS A 205 -1.01 -10.58 1.03
CA CYS A 205 -2.17 -10.22 0.23
C CYS A 205 -2.20 -11.07 -1.04
N HIS A 206 -2.99 -12.06 -1.00
CA HIS A 206 -3.21 -12.99 -2.09
C HIS A 206 -3.95 -12.39 -3.31
N LEU A 207 -4.36 -11.12 -3.26
CA LEU A 207 -5.03 -10.42 -4.35
C LEU A 207 -4.10 -10.09 -5.53
N ASN A 208 -2.80 -10.23 -5.39
CA ASN A 208 -1.79 -9.90 -6.40
C ASN A 208 -1.97 -10.61 -7.75
N MET A 209 -2.75 -11.68 -7.79
CA MET A 209 -3.08 -12.36 -9.04
C MET A 209 -4.25 -11.74 -9.79
N MET A 210 -5.01 -10.82 -9.17
CA MET A 210 -6.15 -10.17 -9.84
C MET A 210 -5.79 -9.50 -11.17
N PRO A 211 -4.69 -8.73 -11.30
CA PRO A 211 -4.33 -8.14 -12.58
C PRO A 211 -4.00 -9.16 -13.67
N ILE A 212 -3.60 -10.38 -13.28
CA ILE A 212 -3.33 -11.47 -14.21
C ILE A 212 -4.63 -12.16 -14.62
N VAL A 213 -5.60 -12.25 -13.71
CA VAL A 213 -6.91 -12.85 -13.96
C VAL A 213 -7.78 -11.92 -14.82
N TYR A 214 -7.78 -10.62 -14.52
CA TYR A 214 -8.56 -9.59 -15.22
C TYR A 214 -7.65 -8.73 -16.11
N GLN A 215 -6.91 -9.37 -17.03
CA GLN A 215 -5.86 -8.74 -17.85
C GLN A 215 -6.35 -7.55 -18.67
N LYS A 216 -7.56 -7.61 -19.21
CA LYS A 216 -8.12 -6.54 -20.06
C LYS A 216 -8.34 -5.29 -19.24
N GLU A 217 -9.07 -5.41 -18.14
CA GLU A 217 -9.39 -4.30 -17.25
C GLU A 217 -8.11 -3.74 -16.59
N ALA A 218 -7.19 -4.63 -16.19
CA ALA A 218 -5.90 -4.21 -15.64
C ALA A 218 -5.07 -3.40 -16.63
N LYS A 219 -5.08 -3.79 -17.90
CA LYS A 219 -4.38 -3.06 -18.97
C LYS A 219 -4.98 -1.66 -19.18
N GLU A 220 -6.30 -1.54 -19.23
CA GLU A 220 -7.00 -0.26 -19.38
C GLU A 220 -6.65 0.70 -18.22
N ILE A 221 -6.65 0.20 -16.98
CA ILE A 221 -6.23 0.98 -15.80
C ILE A 221 -4.76 1.43 -15.93
N LEU A 222 -3.87 0.51 -16.29
CA LEU A 222 -2.45 0.80 -16.40
C LEU A 222 -2.14 1.82 -17.50
N GLU A 223 -2.80 1.75 -18.66
CA GLU A 223 -2.65 2.73 -19.74
C GLU A 223 -3.11 4.11 -19.31
N GLN A 224 -4.27 4.20 -18.64
CA GLN A 224 -4.76 5.45 -18.07
C GLN A 224 -3.78 6.02 -17.04
N TRP A 225 -3.33 5.21 -16.09
CA TRP A 225 -2.42 5.64 -15.04
C TRP A 225 -1.03 5.98 -15.57
N GLY A 226 -0.55 5.28 -16.60
CA GLY A 226 0.68 5.61 -17.30
C GLY A 226 0.62 7.00 -17.93
N SER A 227 -0.49 7.35 -18.56
CA SER A 227 -0.72 8.68 -19.11
C SER A 227 -0.72 9.75 -18.00
N ILE A 228 -1.46 9.54 -16.93
CA ILE A 228 -1.50 10.44 -15.77
C ILE A 228 -0.10 10.60 -15.16
N TYR A 229 0.59 9.50 -14.89
CA TYR A 229 1.92 9.51 -14.28
C TYR A 229 2.95 10.26 -15.14
N ASN A 230 2.86 10.17 -16.46
CA ASN A 230 3.75 10.90 -17.36
C ASN A 230 3.44 12.40 -17.44
N SER A 231 2.21 12.80 -17.14
CA SER A 231 1.78 14.21 -17.15
C SER A 231 2.10 14.97 -15.86
N ILE A 232 2.25 14.28 -14.72
CA ILE A 232 2.55 14.92 -13.44
C ILE A 232 4.03 15.27 -13.32
N GLY A 233 4.31 16.39 -12.66
CA GLY A 233 5.69 16.74 -12.28
C GLY A 233 6.21 15.75 -11.23
N LYS A 234 7.33 15.08 -11.52
CA LYS A 234 7.87 14.00 -10.67
C LYS A 234 8.96 14.46 -9.69
N HIS A 235 9.25 15.77 -9.65
CA HIS A 235 10.32 16.35 -8.84
C HIS A 235 10.15 16.16 -7.31
N TRP A 236 8.92 15.94 -6.86
CA TRP A 236 8.60 15.69 -5.47
C TRP A 236 8.82 14.23 -5.03
N LEU A 237 8.99 13.31 -5.99
CA LEU A 237 9.35 11.93 -5.71
C LEU A 237 10.87 11.83 -5.56
N GLN A 238 11.32 11.11 -4.56
CA GLN A 238 12.73 10.73 -4.49
C GLN A 238 13.13 9.98 -5.76
N PRO A 239 14.35 10.19 -6.28
CA PRO A 239 14.81 9.55 -7.51
C PRO A 239 14.64 8.03 -7.49
N VAL A 240 14.91 7.41 -6.35
CA VAL A 240 14.76 5.95 -6.19
C VAL A 240 13.30 5.50 -6.30
N TYR A 241 12.34 6.26 -5.79
CA TYR A 241 10.91 5.91 -5.90
C TYR A 241 10.43 6.06 -7.34
N ARG A 242 10.83 7.16 -7.99
CA ARG A 242 10.56 7.38 -9.41
C ARG A 242 11.08 6.24 -10.27
N MET A 243 12.32 5.82 -10.04
CA MET A 243 12.93 4.69 -10.75
C MET A 243 12.13 3.39 -10.58
N ILE A 244 11.67 3.09 -9.36
CA ILE A 244 10.87 1.91 -9.10
C ILE A 244 9.54 1.98 -9.85
N ILE A 245 8.86 3.12 -9.78
CA ILE A 245 7.56 3.32 -10.44
C ILE A 245 7.72 3.20 -11.96
N ASP A 246 8.70 3.88 -12.55
CA ASP A 246 8.96 3.84 -14.00
C ASP A 246 9.22 2.41 -14.47
N TYR A 247 10.05 1.66 -13.73
CA TYR A 247 10.33 0.25 -14.03
C TYR A 247 9.08 -0.61 -13.93
N ARG A 248 8.30 -0.46 -12.85
CA ARG A 248 7.10 -1.27 -12.61
C ARG A 248 6.01 -0.97 -13.63
N MET A 249 5.77 0.30 -13.92
CA MET A 249 4.81 0.72 -14.95
C MET A 249 5.17 0.14 -16.32
N HIS A 250 6.44 0.25 -16.72
CA HIS A 250 6.91 -0.33 -17.97
C HIS A 250 6.67 -1.85 -18.01
N TYR A 251 7.12 -2.56 -16.98
CA TYR A 251 6.96 -4.00 -16.89
C TYR A 251 5.51 -4.46 -16.95
N LEU A 252 4.62 -3.77 -16.22
CA LEU A 252 3.20 -4.12 -16.17
C LEU A 252 2.51 -3.87 -17.51
N LEU A 253 2.95 -2.84 -18.26
CA LEU A 253 2.38 -2.50 -19.58
C LEU A 253 2.88 -3.40 -20.71
N THR A 254 4.15 -3.78 -20.70
CA THR A 254 4.79 -4.47 -21.84
C THR A 254 5.03 -5.95 -21.61
N GLY A 255 5.06 -6.40 -20.35
CA GLY A 255 5.52 -7.73 -19.98
C GLY A 255 7.03 -7.94 -20.18
N GLU A 256 7.75 -6.94 -20.65
CA GLU A 256 9.18 -7.03 -20.94
C GLU A 256 10.00 -6.91 -19.65
N ARG A 257 10.85 -7.93 -19.42
CA ARG A 257 11.81 -7.94 -18.30
C ARG A 257 13.06 -7.08 -18.58
N VAL A 258 13.15 -6.52 -19.77
CA VAL A 258 14.36 -5.86 -20.29
C VAL A 258 14.27 -4.34 -20.12
N PHE A 259 14.14 -3.90 -18.90
CA PHE A 259 14.61 -2.58 -18.56
C PHE A 259 16.08 -2.68 -18.23
N ASN A 260 16.95 -2.02 -18.96
CA ASN A 260 18.36 -1.97 -18.61
C ASN A 260 18.51 -1.03 -17.41
N LEU A 261 18.23 -1.58 -16.23
CA LEU A 261 18.23 -0.87 -14.97
C LEU A 261 19.56 -0.17 -14.72
N SER A 262 20.68 -0.73 -15.20
CA SER A 262 21.99 -0.09 -15.10
C SER A 262 22.06 1.23 -15.86
N GLN A 263 21.55 1.31 -17.06
CA GLN A 263 21.51 2.57 -17.84
C GLN A 263 20.58 3.62 -17.21
N TYR A 264 19.49 3.18 -16.60
CA TYR A 264 18.57 4.09 -15.93
C TYR A 264 19.16 4.63 -14.62
N ILE A 265 19.90 3.81 -13.91
CA ILE A 265 20.63 4.19 -12.68
C ILE A 265 21.74 5.17 -13.00
N ASP A 266 22.55 4.87 -14.04
CA ASP A 266 23.61 5.76 -14.47
C ASP A 266 23.06 7.15 -14.79
N ARG A 267 21.93 7.24 -15.51
CA ARG A 267 21.25 8.52 -15.75
C ARG A 267 20.76 9.20 -14.48
N SER A 268 20.11 8.44 -13.60
CA SER A 268 19.58 9.00 -12.35
C SER A 268 20.68 9.43 -11.39
N LEU A 269 21.81 8.72 -11.34
CA LEU A 269 22.97 9.11 -10.56
C LEU A 269 23.67 10.37 -11.15
N HIS A 270 23.75 10.48 -12.46
CA HIS A 270 24.24 11.70 -13.12
C HIS A 270 23.34 12.91 -12.82
N GLU A 271 22.01 12.75 -12.83
CA GLU A 271 21.08 13.82 -12.44
C GLU A 271 21.19 14.21 -10.97
N ILE A 272 21.49 13.26 -10.07
CA ILE A 272 21.62 13.50 -8.61
C ILE A 272 22.96 14.17 -8.26
N HIS A 273 24.02 13.76 -8.92
CA HIS A 273 25.38 14.23 -8.58
C HIS A 273 25.90 15.36 -9.45
N GLY A 274 25.15 15.77 -10.47
CA GLY A 274 25.54 16.90 -11.36
C GLY A 274 26.83 16.65 -12.13
N ILE A 275 27.20 15.37 -12.35
CA ILE A 275 28.41 14.94 -13.05
C ILE A 275 28.06 14.41 -14.42
#